data_f1a7c1e008c62adba16815c72c56e3b1
#
_entry.id   f1a7c1e008c62adba16815c72c56e3b1
#
_cell.length_a   1.000
_cell.length_b   1.000
_cell.length_c   1.000
_cell.angle_alpha   90.00
_cell.angle_beta   90.00
_cell.angle_gamma   90.00
#
_symmetry.space_group_name_H-M   'P 1'
#
loop_
_entity.id
_entity.type
_entity.pdbx_description
1 polymer ?
#
loop_
_entity_poly.entity_id
_entity_poly.type
_entity_poly.pdbx_seq_one_letter_code
_entity_poly.pdbx_strand_id
1 'polypeptide(L)'
;MVTFSLCMIVKNEERILERCLSSVADLMDEIIVVDTGSEDKTKQIAAQFTDKIYDFTWTGSFSDARNFAFSKAGCDYIYSADADEILDEENRQKFKVLKETILPEIDIVQMKYTNQLEFGTIYNFDEELRPKLFKRIRTFRWEEAIHEMVVLEPVVYDSDIAIIHKPEQSHTSRDIAAFERIIKEGDRLSKRLHNMYAKELFISGSDEECIRAISFFETSAMDASRSLDEMKEACCVAARGNRLKGNIPAFFKYALKNVAAEANAEICYELGSYYMEIKDYEEAILWFYNAAYETECILNIHCGGKLPLLAMAQCYEECGNEELAEKYRELAAEREQQ
;
A
#
# COMPACT_ATOMS: atom_id res chain seq x y z
N MET A 1 21.97 -9.46 27.61
CA MET A 1 21.59 -8.62 26.46
C MET A 1 20.71 -9.47 25.58
N VAL A 2 19.57 -8.98 25.15
CA VAL A 2 18.67 -9.73 24.25
C VAL A 2 19.33 -9.89 22.89
N THR A 3 19.00 -10.99 22.18
CA THR A 3 19.55 -11.32 20.88
C THR A 3 18.49 -11.17 19.78
N PHE A 4 18.90 -10.71 18.59
CA PHE A 4 18.01 -10.42 17.47
C PHE A 4 18.37 -11.25 16.23
N SER A 5 17.37 -11.98 15.67
CA SER A 5 17.44 -12.59 14.35
C SER A 5 16.80 -11.66 13.34
N LEU A 6 17.53 -11.26 12.29
CA LEU A 6 16.92 -10.72 11.07
C LEU A 6 16.28 -11.87 10.30
N CYS A 7 15.02 -11.73 9.91
CA CYS A 7 14.34 -12.62 8.96
C CYS A 7 13.87 -11.81 7.75
N MET A 8 14.27 -12.25 6.56
CA MET A 8 13.97 -11.59 5.31
C MET A 8 13.54 -12.62 4.26
N ILE A 9 12.54 -12.28 3.46
CA ILE A 9 12.17 -13.00 2.24
C ILE A 9 12.59 -12.19 1.03
N VAL A 10 13.21 -12.81 0.03
CA VAL A 10 13.77 -12.09 -1.13
C VAL A 10 13.44 -12.80 -2.45
N LYS A 11 13.33 -12.01 -3.53
CA LYS A 11 13.28 -12.52 -4.90
C LYS A 11 13.76 -11.45 -5.88
N ASN A 12 14.90 -11.69 -6.56
CA ASN A 12 15.48 -10.80 -7.57
C ASN A 12 15.77 -9.37 -7.05
N GLU A 13 16.46 -9.30 -5.91
CA GLU A 13 16.78 -8.06 -5.20
C GLU A 13 18.27 -7.68 -5.31
N GLU A 14 18.98 -8.11 -6.36
CA GLU A 14 20.43 -7.90 -6.51
C GLU A 14 20.87 -6.45 -6.44
N ARG A 15 19.99 -5.49 -6.73
CA ARG A 15 20.33 -4.06 -6.76
C ARG A 15 20.27 -3.38 -5.39
N ILE A 16 19.42 -3.89 -4.49
CA ILE A 16 19.08 -3.20 -3.24
C ILE A 16 19.43 -4.00 -1.98
N LEU A 17 19.53 -5.32 -2.08
CA LEU A 17 19.75 -6.21 -0.93
C LEU A 17 21.04 -5.87 -0.15
N GLU A 18 22.15 -5.56 -0.85
CA GLU A 18 23.42 -5.19 -0.20
C GLU A 18 23.28 -3.93 0.65
N ARG A 19 22.56 -2.92 0.13
CA ARG A 19 22.28 -1.68 0.83
C ARG A 19 21.45 -1.89 2.09
N CYS A 20 20.40 -2.71 1.99
CA CYS A 20 19.55 -3.08 3.12
C CYS A 20 20.36 -3.80 4.19
N LEU A 21 21.01 -4.91 3.85
CA LEU A 21 21.78 -5.72 4.79
C LEU A 21 22.93 -4.93 5.42
N SER A 22 23.64 -4.11 4.66
CA SER A 22 24.72 -3.24 5.19
C SER A 22 24.20 -2.24 6.23
N SER A 23 22.94 -1.83 6.13
CA SER A 23 22.35 -0.88 7.08
C SER A 23 21.99 -1.49 8.43
N VAL A 24 21.87 -2.83 8.54
CA VAL A 24 21.37 -3.50 9.74
C VAL A 24 22.21 -4.67 10.25
N ALA A 25 23.10 -5.23 9.44
CA ALA A 25 23.78 -6.50 9.73
C ALA A 25 24.55 -6.52 11.07
N ASP A 26 25.24 -5.43 11.42
CA ASP A 26 26.01 -5.32 12.66
C ASP A 26 25.13 -5.16 13.94
N LEU A 27 23.83 -4.92 13.76
CA LEU A 27 22.85 -4.86 14.84
C LEU A 27 22.27 -6.24 15.17
N MET A 28 22.42 -7.20 14.26
CA MET A 28 21.83 -8.54 14.36
C MET A 28 22.81 -9.58 14.89
N ASP A 29 22.32 -10.52 15.68
CA ASP A 29 23.11 -11.67 16.15
C ASP A 29 22.96 -12.86 15.21
N GLU A 30 21.93 -12.84 14.36
CA GLU A 30 21.63 -13.86 13.37
C GLU A 30 20.95 -13.19 12.16
N ILE A 31 21.31 -13.63 10.95
CA ILE A 31 20.68 -13.18 9.71
C ILE A 31 20.18 -14.40 8.95
N ILE A 32 18.89 -14.42 8.63
CA ILE A 32 18.20 -15.48 7.91
C ILE A 32 17.59 -14.87 6.65
N VAL A 33 18.02 -15.39 5.50
CA VAL A 33 17.48 -14.99 4.20
C VAL A 33 16.76 -16.17 3.57
N VAL A 34 15.49 -15.97 3.21
CA VAL A 34 14.68 -16.96 2.52
C VAL A 34 14.49 -16.50 1.07
N ASP A 35 15.09 -17.23 0.16
CA ASP A 35 14.98 -16.98 -1.27
C ASP A 35 13.77 -17.71 -1.86
N THR A 36 12.89 -16.96 -2.51
CA THR A 36 11.64 -17.48 -3.09
C THR A 36 11.73 -17.73 -4.60
N GLY A 37 12.95 -17.97 -5.10
CA GLY A 37 13.25 -18.33 -6.47
C GLY A 37 13.88 -17.18 -7.28
N SER A 38 14.97 -16.59 -6.77
CA SER A 38 15.76 -15.60 -7.50
C SER A 38 16.57 -16.25 -8.63
N GLU A 39 16.62 -15.54 -9.75
CA GLU A 39 17.38 -15.90 -10.96
C GLU A 39 18.60 -15.00 -11.18
N ASP A 40 18.75 -13.95 -10.36
CA ASP A 40 19.82 -12.96 -10.37
C ASP A 40 20.91 -13.25 -9.31
N LYS A 41 21.70 -12.25 -8.93
CA LYS A 41 22.77 -12.37 -7.94
C LYS A 41 22.31 -12.24 -6.49
N THR A 42 21.00 -12.20 -6.21
CA THR A 42 20.46 -12.03 -4.85
C THR A 42 21.08 -12.98 -3.84
N LYS A 43 21.12 -14.27 -4.13
CA LYS A 43 21.75 -15.27 -3.23
C LYS A 43 23.25 -15.06 -3.00
N GLN A 44 23.96 -14.63 -4.05
CA GLN A 44 25.40 -14.37 -3.96
C GLN A 44 25.68 -13.16 -3.07
N ILE A 45 24.81 -12.14 -3.11
CA ILE A 45 24.90 -10.97 -2.24
C ILE A 45 24.56 -11.37 -0.80
N ALA A 46 23.47 -12.09 -0.58
CA ALA A 46 23.10 -12.59 0.76
C ALA A 46 24.22 -13.41 1.40
N ALA A 47 24.93 -14.22 0.62
CA ALA A 47 26.05 -15.05 1.10
C ALA A 47 27.26 -14.26 1.63
N GLN A 48 27.34 -12.95 1.38
CA GLN A 48 28.37 -12.09 1.98
C GLN A 48 28.04 -11.72 3.44
N PHE A 49 26.79 -11.87 3.86
CA PHE A 49 26.31 -11.49 5.19
C PHE A 49 25.96 -12.67 6.07
N THR A 50 25.59 -13.82 5.50
CA THR A 50 25.18 -15.01 6.26
C THR A 50 25.33 -16.29 5.45
N ASP A 51 25.52 -17.41 6.15
CA ASP A 51 25.43 -18.79 5.62
C ASP A 51 24.01 -19.38 5.76
N LYS A 52 23.08 -18.68 6.46
CA LYS A 52 21.70 -19.11 6.69
C LYS A 52 20.76 -18.63 5.57
N ILE A 53 21.00 -19.15 4.37
CA ILE A 53 20.18 -18.90 3.20
C ILE A 53 19.36 -20.15 2.90
N TYR A 54 18.04 -19.98 2.83
CA TYR A 54 17.10 -21.08 2.61
C TYR A 54 16.30 -20.87 1.33
N ASP A 55 16.16 -21.92 0.54
CA ASP A 55 15.25 -21.92 -0.60
C ASP A 55 13.81 -22.19 -0.13
N PHE A 56 12.87 -21.44 -0.65
CA PHE A 56 11.44 -21.62 -0.43
C PHE A 56 10.70 -21.64 -1.76
N THR A 57 10.02 -22.75 -2.04
CA THR A 57 9.17 -22.82 -3.23
C THR A 57 7.98 -21.90 -3.06
N TRP A 58 7.86 -20.90 -3.95
CA TRP A 58 6.78 -19.92 -3.86
C TRP A 58 5.40 -20.56 -3.98
N THR A 59 4.57 -20.40 -2.95
CA THR A 59 3.20 -20.92 -2.85
C THR A 59 2.16 -19.92 -3.36
N GLY A 60 2.57 -18.68 -3.64
CA GLY A 60 1.67 -17.57 -3.93
C GLY A 60 1.27 -16.77 -2.70
N SER A 61 1.87 -17.05 -1.54
CA SER A 61 1.56 -16.44 -0.25
C SER A 61 2.83 -15.88 0.39
N PHE A 62 2.85 -14.58 0.68
CA PHE A 62 3.91 -13.93 1.44
C PHE A 62 3.91 -14.41 2.89
N SER A 63 2.73 -14.63 3.48
CA SER A 63 2.63 -15.14 4.84
C SER A 63 3.30 -16.50 5.03
N ASP A 64 3.18 -17.41 4.06
CA ASP A 64 3.84 -18.72 4.12
C ASP A 64 5.36 -18.58 4.13
N ALA A 65 5.90 -17.72 3.25
CA ALA A 65 7.33 -17.47 3.19
C ALA A 65 7.86 -16.80 4.47
N ARG A 66 7.13 -15.82 5.04
CA ARG A 66 7.50 -15.17 6.31
C ARG A 66 7.40 -16.14 7.48
N ASN A 67 6.36 -16.97 7.56
CA ASN A 67 6.22 -18.00 8.57
C ASN A 67 7.39 -19.02 8.49
N PHE A 68 7.78 -19.38 7.27
CA PHE A 68 8.95 -20.24 7.08
C PHE A 68 10.24 -19.56 7.56
N ALA A 69 10.47 -18.28 7.22
CA ALA A 69 11.62 -17.51 7.70
C ALA A 69 11.64 -17.44 9.24
N PHE A 70 10.52 -17.10 9.87
CA PHE A 70 10.39 -17.02 11.33
C PHE A 70 10.67 -18.36 12.01
N SER A 71 10.31 -19.49 11.37
CA SER A 71 10.60 -20.84 11.90
C SER A 71 12.09 -21.17 11.98
N LYS A 72 12.96 -20.42 11.28
CA LYS A 72 14.41 -20.60 11.27
C LYS A 72 15.12 -19.76 12.33
N ALA A 73 14.45 -18.76 12.91
CA ALA A 73 15.03 -17.84 13.88
C ALA A 73 15.39 -18.54 15.20
N GLY A 74 16.57 -18.25 15.73
CA GLY A 74 17.09 -18.81 16.97
C GLY A 74 17.19 -17.82 18.14
N CYS A 75 17.19 -16.49 17.88
CA CYS A 75 17.37 -15.45 18.88
C CYS A 75 16.10 -15.14 19.71
N ASP A 76 16.21 -14.21 20.66
CA ASP A 76 15.09 -13.83 21.54
C ASP A 76 13.99 -13.08 20.80
N TYR A 77 14.37 -12.23 19.87
CA TYR A 77 13.47 -11.46 19.01
C TYR A 77 13.78 -11.67 17.54
N ILE A 78 12.76 -11.50 16.72
CA ILE A 78 12.83 -11.57 15.25
C ILE A 78 12.58 -10.17 14.70
N TYR A 79 13.55 -9.61 13.97
CA TYR A 79 13.38 -8.42 13.17
C TYR A 79 12.97 -8.80 11.74
N SER A 80 11.76 -8.40 11.34
CA SER A 80 11.24 -8.64 9.98
C SER A 80 11.57 -7.44 9.10
N ALA A 81 12.42 -7.65 8.09
CA ALA A 81 12.82 -6.60 7.16
C ALA A 81 12.53 -7.01 5.70
N ASP A 82 12.26 -6.01 4.88
CA ASP A 82 12.16 -6.13 3.43
C ASP A 82 13.44 -5.58 2.76
N ALA A 83 13.76 -6.05 1.56
CA ALA A 83 15.02 -5.70 0.90
C ALA A 83 15.15 -4.21 0.52
N ASP A 84 14.03 -3.52 0.42
CA ASP A 84 13.92 -2.08 0.11
C ASP A 84 13.94 -1.15 1.34
N GLU A 85 14.16 -1.72 2.53
CA GLU A 85 14.23 -1.00 3.80
C GLU A 85 15.67 -0.68 4.19
N ILE A 86 15.89 0.51 4.75
CA ILE A 86 17.18 0.91 5.30
C ILE A 86 17.00 1.64 6.63
N LEU A 87 18.01 1.53 7.49
CA LEU A 87 18.20 2.38 8.66
C LEU A 87 19.34 3.35 8.41
N ASP A 88 19.10 4.65 8.59
CA ASP A 88 20.15 5.64 8.63
C ASP A 88 20.92 5.58 9.97
N GLU A 89 21.99 6.35 10.10
CA GLU A 89 22.85 6.26 11.28
C GLU A 89 22.14 6.70 12.57
N GLU A 90 21.21 7.67 12.50
CA GLU A 90 20.42 8.08 13.68
C GLU A 90 19.53 6.92 14.16
N ASN A 91 18.79 6.30 13.26
CA ASN A 91 17.89 5.20 13.60
C ASN A 91 18.64 3.92 13.97
N ARG A 92 19.85 3.69 13.45
CA ARG A 92 20.74 2.62 13.91
C ARG A 92 21.16 2.81 15.37
N GLN A 93 21.47 4.04 15.81
CA GLN A 93 21.78 4.32 17.21
C GLN A 93 20.58 4.08 18.12
N LYS A 94 19.38 4.52 17.72
CA LYS A 94 18.14 4.23 18.44
C LYS A 94 17.90 2.72 18.54
N PHE A 95 18.17 1.96 17.48
CA PHE A 95 18.03 0.51 17.47
C PHE A 95 19.03 -0.19 18.42
N LYS A 96 20.26 0.29 18.53
CA LYS A 96 21.24 -0.19 19.53
C LYS A 96 20.74 0.04 20.94
N VAL A 97 20.24 1.23 21.25
CA VAL A 97 19.65 1.56 22.54
C VAL A 97 18.46 0.65 22.84
N LEU A 98 17.56 0.45 21.86
CA LEU A 98 16.43 -0.46 22.02
C LEU A 98 16.91 -1.89 22.39
N LYS A 99 17.93 -2.42 21.71
CA LYS A 99 18.49 -3.76 21.96
C LYS A 99 19.04 -3.91 23.39
N GLU A 100 19.56 -2.82 23.96
CA GLU A 100 20.10 -2.81 25.33
C GLU A 100 19.03 -2.63 26.42
N THR A 101 17.93 -1.96 26.08
CA THR A 101 16.95 -1.48 27.06
C THR A 101 15.56 -2.10 26.96
N ILE A 102 15.30 -2.92 25.91
CA ILE A 102 13.97 -3.53 25.72
C ILE A 102 13.55 -4.35 26.94
N LEU A 103 12.35 -4.08 27.43
CA LEU A 103 11.81 -4.76 28.60
C LEU A 103 11.30 -6.17 28.23
N PRO A 104 11.47 -7.16 29.12
CA PRO A 104 11.09 -8.54 28.83
C PRO A 104 9.61 -8.78 28.56
N GLU A 105 8.74 -7.90 29.04
CA GLU A 105 7.28 -7.94 28.79
C GLU A 105 6.86 -7.50 27.40
N ILE A 106 7.72 -6.77 26.65
CA ILE A 106 7.40 -6.31 25.31
C ILE A 106 7.37 -7.50 24.35
N ASP A 107 6.26 -7.71 23.69
CA ASP A 107 6.09 -8.78 22.70
C ASP A 107 6.34 -8.31 21.27
N ILE A 108 5.95 -7.06 20.96
CA ILE A 108 6.14 -6.46 19.61
C ILE A 108 6.64 -5.02 19.77
N VAL A 109 7.59 -4.64 18.92
CA VAL A 109 7.96 -3.24 18.73
C VAL A 109 7.49 -2.79 17.35
N GLN A 110 6.69 -1.74 17.31
CA GLN A 110 6.34 -1.02 16.10
C GLN A 110 7.40 0.05 15.83
N MET A 111 7.73 0.21 14.57
CA MET A 111 8.67 1.22 14.07
C MET A 111 7.96 2.09 13.03
N LYS A 112 8.37 3.34 12.93
CA LYS A 112 7.87 4.28 11.93
C LYS A 112 8.32 3.83 10.55
N TYR A 113 7.39 3.70 9.62
CA TYR A 113 7.65 3.38 8.23
C TYR A 113 7.40 4.64 7.40
N THR A 114 8.43 5.16 6.77
CA THR A 114 8.43 6.49 6.14
C THR A 114 8.52 6.41 4.62
N ASN A 115 8.37 7.55 3.93
CA ASN A 115 8.40 7.69 2.47
C ASN A 115 7.25 6.96 1.76
N GLN A 116 6.09 6.86 2.39
CA GLN A 116 4.95 6.17 1.82
C GLN A 116 4.34 6.92 0.63
N LEU A 117 4.30 8.25 0.68
CA LEU A 117 3.74 9.08 -0.39
C LEU A 117 4.67 9.20 -1.60
N GLU A 118 5.99 9.23 -1.38
CA GLU A 118 6.97 9.40 -2.45
C GLU A 118 7.00 8.21 -3.43
N PHE A 119 6.78 6.99 -2.93
CA PHE A 119 6.93 5.77 -3.73
C PHE A 119 5.61 5.14 -4.18
N GLY A 120 4.49 5.88 -4.12
CA GLY A 120 3.21 5.46 -4.70
C GLY A 120 2.60 4.21 -4.05
N THR A 121 2.72 4.10 -2.73
CA THR A 121 2.10 3.01 -1.98
C THR A 121 0.60 3.20 -1.85
N ILE A 122 -0.11 2.16 -1.37
CA ILE A 122 -1.56 2.22 -1.12
C ILE A 122 -1.95 3.08 0.09
N TYR A 123 -1.00 3.69 0.75
CA TYR A 123 -1.23 4.50 1.95
C TYR A 123 -1.37 5.98 1.60
N ASN A 124 -2.31 6.65 2.25
CA ASN A 124 -2.59 8.08 2.09
C ASN A 124 -1.85 8.94 3.12
N PHE A 125 -0.74 8.45 3.67
CA PHE A 125 0.09 9.13 4.67
C PHE A 125 1.55 8.72 4.47
N ASP A 126 2.45 9.61 4.83
CA ASP A 126 3.90 9.41 4.63
C ASP A 126 4.53 8.50 5.68
N GLU A 127 4.01 8.51 6.90
CA GLU A 127 4.54 7.76 8.04
C GLU A 127 3.43 6.93 8.70
N GLU A 128 3.74 5.66 8.98
CA GLU A 128 2.89 4.79 9.81
C GLU A 128 3.72 3.93 10.75
N LEU A 129 3.10 3.47 11.83
CA LEU A 129 3.70 2.48 12.72
C LEU A 129 3.46 1.07 12.17
N ARG A 130 4.55 0.33 11.90
CA ARG A 130 4.50 -1.08 11.48
C ARG A 130 5.17 -1.99 12.51
N PRO A 131 4.59 -3.16 12.81
CA PRO A 131 5.26 -4.19 13.61
C PRO A 131 6.51 -4.66 12.89
N LYS A 132 7.68 -4.52 13.51
CA LYS A 132 8.96 -4.89 12.92
C LYS A 132 9.80 -5.85 13.77
N LEU A 133 9.68 -5.76 15.10
CA LEU A 133 10.41 -6.64 16.00
C LEU A 133 9.41 -7.48 16.82
N PHE A 134 9.59 -8.79 16.81
CA PHE A 134 8.66 -9.79 17.37
C PHE A 134 9.40 -10.71 18.36
N LYS A 135 8.87 -10.88 19.58
CA LYS A 135 9.43 -11.79 20.57
C LYS A 135 9.22 -13.24 20.15
N ARG A 136 10.31 -13.98 19.87
CA ARG A 136 10.27 -15.32 19.29
C ARG A 136 9.52 -16.38 20.13
N ILE A 137 9.55 -16.27 21.47
CA ILE A 137 8.85 -17.21 22.35
C ILE A 137 7.32 -17.13 22.24
N ARG A 138 6.79 -16.05 21.66
CA ARG A 138 5.38 -15.93 21.24
C ARG A 138 5.24 -16.52 19.85
N THR A 139 4.23 -17.36 19.64
CA THR A 139 3.96 -17.92 18.31
C THR A 139 3.16 -16.91 17.49
N PHE A 140 3.85 -15.96 16.89
CA PHE A 140 3.25 -15.06 15.91
C PHE A 140 3.16 -15.73 14.55
N ARG A 141 2.01 -15.63 13.89
CA ARG A 141 1.80 -16.11 12.53
C ARG A 141 1.44 -14.95 11.63
N TRP A 142 2.05 -14.93 10.48
CA TRP A 142 1.63 -14.08 9.38
C TRP A 142 0.37 -14.68 8.75
N GLU A 143 -0.63 -13.86 8.53
CA GLU A 143 -1.87 -14.22 7.88
C GLU A 143 -2.06 -13.38 6.61
N GLU A 144 -2.95 -13.83 5.74
CA GLU A 144 -3.23 -13.30 4.41
C GLU A 144 -2.08 -13.46 3.40
N ALA A 145 -2.45 -13.80 2.15
CA ALA A 145 -1.48 -14.13 1.10
C ALA A 145 -0.77 -12.89 0.54
N ILE A 146 -1.41 -11.71 0.64
CA ILE A 146 -0.94 -10.41 0.17
C ILE A 146 -1.21 -9.38 1.26
N HIS A 147 -0.33 -8.36 1.39
CA HIS A 147 -0.41 -7.40 2.48
C HIS A 147 -0.57 -8.09 3.83
N GLU A 148 0.28 -9.06 4.01
CA GLU A 148 0.30 -9.96 5.17
C GLU A 148 0.40 -9.19 6.49
N MET A 149 -0.23 -9.74 7.52
CA MET A 149 -0.21 -9.16 8.86
C MET A 149 -0.02 -10.22 9.93
N VAL A 150 0.45 -9.81 11.10
CA VAL A 150 0.49 -10.65 12.29
C VAL A 150 -0.74 -10.37 13.14
N VAL A 151 -1.46 -11.42 13.56
CA VAL A 151 -2.59 -11.29 14.49
C VAL A 151 -2.08 -10.99 15.89
N LEU A 152 -2.59 -9.93 16.50
CA LEU A 152 -2.05 -9.33 17.71
C LEU A 152 -3.03 -9.37 18.89
N GLU A 153 -2.60 -9.97 20.00
CA GLU A 153 -3.01 -9.59 21.37
C GLU A 153 -1.76 -9.46 22.29
N PRO A 154 -0.66 -8.81 21.86
CA PRO A 154 0.57 -8.72 22.62
C PRO A 154 0.74 -7.37 23.30
N VAL A 155 1.73 -7.28 24.19
CA VAL A 155 2.24 -6.00 24.69
C VAL A 155 3.04 -5.33 23.58
N VAL A 156 2.53 -4.23 23.05
CA VAL A 156 3.12 -3.49 21.93
C VAL A 156 3.83 -2.24 22.44
N TYR A 157 5.01 -1.97 21.94
CA TYR A 157 5.77 -0.75 22.18
C TYR A 157 5.97 0.01 20.86
N ASP A 158 5.51 1.25 20.83
CA ASP A 158 5.69 2.16 19.70
C ASP A 158 7.01 2.90 19.86
N SER A 159 7.98 2.60 18.99
CA SER A 159 9.29 3.23 19.02
C SER A 159 9.36 4.46 18.11
N ASP A 160 10.33 5.32 18.36
CA ASP A 160 10.68 6.46 17.51
C ASP A 160 11.69 6.10 16.40
N ILE A 161 12.01 4.82 16.25
CA ILE A 161 12.89 4.32 15.19
C ILE A 161 12.15 4.41 13.87
N ALA A 162 12.71 5.15 12.91
CA ALA A 162 12.19 5.26 11.56
C ALA A 162 12.91 4.31 10.60
N ILE A 163 12.13 3.56 9.84
CA ILE A 163 12.58 2.72 8.73
C ILE A 163 12.28 3.47 7.45
N ILE A 164 13.30 3.73 6.65
CA ILE A 164 13.16 4.44 5.39
C ILE A 164 12.86 3.42 4.29
N HIS A 165 11.67 3.52 3.71
CA HIS A 165 11.25 2.74 2.55
C HIS A 165 11.85 3.36 1.28
N LYS A 166 12.61 2.56 0.52
CA LYS A 166 13.32 3.04 -0.67
C LYS A 166 13.35 1.98 -1.77
N PRO A 167 12.19 1.66 -2.37
CA PRO A 167 12.10 0.71 -3.47
C PRO A 167 12.74 1.29 -4.74
N GLU A 168 13.22 0.43 -5.63
CA GLU A 168 13.66 0.82 -6.98
C GLU A 168 12.55 0.72 -8.03
N GLN A 169 11.54 -0.10 -7.78
CA GLN A 169 10.43 -0.35 -8.70
C GLN A 169 9.11 -0.43 -7.95
N SER A 170 8.02 -0.04 -8.63
CA SER A 170 6.67 -0.25 -8.12
C SER A 170 6.32 -1.75 -8.16
N HIS A 171 5.66 -2.23 -7.11
CA HIS A 171 5.17 -3.60 -7.00
C HIS A 171 3.69 -3.74 -7.36
N THR A 172 3.01 -2.65 -7.73
CA THR A 172 1.56 -2.57 -7.96
C THR A 172 1.03 -3.69 -8.88
N SER A 173 1.62 -3.87 -10.06
CA SER A 173 1.14 -4.90 -11.00
C SER A 173 1.26 -6.32 -10.47
N ARG A 174 2.27 -6.60 -9.63
CA ARG A 174 2.44 -7.90 -8.95
C ARG A 174 1.32 -8.12 -7.93
N ASP A 175 1.00 -7.09 -7.15
CA ASP A 175 0.02 -7.15 -6.08
C ASP A 175 -1.40 -7.22 -6.66
N ILE A 176 -1.71 -6.45 -7.70
CA ILE A 176 -2.97 -6.57 -8.46
C ILE A 176 -3.13 -7.99 -9.04
N ALA A 177 -2.09 -8.57 -9.65
CA ALA A 177 -2.14 -9.94 -10.17
C ALA A 177 -2.38 -10.99 -9.06
N ALA A 178 -1.90 -10.74 -7.85
CA ALA A 178 -2.15 -11.63 -6.71
C ALA A 178 -3.61 -11.53 -6.24
N PHE A 179 -4.23 -10.33 -6.20
CA PHE A 179 -5.67 -10.18 -5.93
C PHE A 179 -6.51 -10.89 -6.99
N GLU A 180 -6.21 -10.68 -8.28
CA GLU A 180 -6.91 -11.33 -9.39
C GLU A 180 -6.87 -12.87 -9.29
N ARG A 181 -5.74 -13.44 -8.83
CA ARG A 181 -5.60 -14.88 -8.62
C ARG A 181 -6.50 -15.38 -7.49
N ILE A 182 -6.49 -14.74 -6.32
CA ILE A 182 -7.34 -15.10 -5.18
C ILE A 182 -8.82 -15.10 -5.59
N ILE A 183 -9.25 -14.06 -6.30
CA ILE A 183 -10.62 -13.94 -6.81
C ILE A 183 -10.96 -15.06 -7.79
N LYS A 184 -10.02 -15.42 -8.69
CA LYS A 184 -10.21 -16.49 -9.68
C LYS A 184 -10.31 -17.88 -9.03
N GLU A 185 -9.62 -18.10 -7.93
CA GLU A 185 -9.71 -19.32 -7.13
C GLU A 185 -11.04 -19.44 -6.39
N GLY A 186 -11.85 -18.40 -6.37
CA GLY A 186 -13.18 -18.36 -5.77
C GLY A 186 -13.18 -17.92 -4.31
N ASP A 187 -12.05 -17.47 -3.79
CA ASP A 187 -11.93 -17.01 -2.42
C ASP A 187 -12.53 -15.61 -2.27
N ARG A 188 -13.19 -15.39 -1.13
CA ARG A 188 -13.72 -14.08 -0.77
C ARG A 188 -12.63 -13.25 -0.13
N LEU A 189 -12.35 -12.07 -0.69
CA LEU A 189 -11.47 -11.11 -0.04
C LEU A 189 -12.04 -10.64 1.30
N SER A 190 -11.23 -10.64 2.35
CA SER A 190 -11.55 -10.01 3.63
C SER A 190 -11.84 -8.51 3.44
N LYS A 191 -12.48 -7.84 4.43
CA LYS A 191 -12.71 -6.39 4.38
C LYS A 191 -11.41 -5.63 4.12
N ARG A 192 -10.32 -6.04 4.78
CA ARG A 192 -9.00 -5.43 4.62
C ARG A 192 -8.46 -5.60 3.20
N LEU A 193 -8.43 -6.83 2.66
CA LEU A 193 -7.94 -7.09 1.30
C LEU A 193 -8.81 -6.45 0.23
N HIS A 194 -10.13 -6.35 0.44
CA HIS A 194 -11.04 -5.64 -0.46
C HIS A 194 -10.66 -4.14 -0.56
N ASN A 195 -10.47 -3.48 0.59
CA ASN A 195 -10.02 -2.07 0.63
C ASN A 195 -8.67 -1.90 -0.05
N MET A 196 -7.69 -2.79 0.25
CA MET A 196 -6.35 -2.70 -0.33
C MET A 196 -6.37 -2.87 -1.85
N TYR A 197 -7.15 -3.82 -2.38
CA TYR A 197 -7.30 -4.00 -3.83
C TYR A 197 -7.92 -2.77 -4.49
N ALA A 198 -8.97 -2.19 -3.90
CA ALA A 198 -9.57 -0.95 -4.40
C ALA A 198 -8.56 0.22 -4.38
N LYS A 199 -7.75 0.35 -3.33
CA LYS A 199 -6.70 1.38 -3.22
C LYS A 199 -5.62 1.19 -4.28
N GLU A 200 -5.09 -0.03 -4.46
CA GLU A 200 -4.08 -0.33 -5.49
C GLU A 200 -4.55 0.12 -6.88
N LEU A 201 -5.81 -0.20 -7.23
CA LEU A 201 -6.39 0.19 -8.51
C LEU A 201 -6.54 1.71 -8.65
N PHE A 202 -6.89 2.43 -7.57
CA PHE A 202 -7.09 3.88 -7.62
C PHE A 202 -5.79 4.70 -7.57
N ILE A 203 -4.76 4.21 -6.88
CA ILE A 203 -3.51 4.94 -6.70
C ILE A 203 -2.54 4.66 -7.85
N SER A 204 -2.39 3.39 -8.23
CA SER A 204 -1.31 2.95 -9.12
C SER A 204 -1.76 2.03 -10.24
N GLY A 205 -3.03 1.59 -10.26
CA GLY A 205 -3.55 0.69 -11.29
C GLY A 205 -3.68 1.35 -12.65
N SER A 206 -3.34 0.61 -13.71
CA SER A 206 -3.57 1.01 -15.09
C SER A 206 -5.06 0.94 -15.45
N ASP A 207 -5.43 1.61 -16.55
CA ASP A 207 -6.81 1.59 -17.05
C ASP A 207 -7.28 0.17 -17.38
N GLU A 208 -6.40 -0.67 -17.93
CA GLU A 208 -6.69 -2.08 -18.24
C GLU A 208 -6.94 -2.89 -16.96
N GLU A 209 -6.20 -2.65 -15.89
CA GLU A 209 -6.39 -3.31 -14.60
C GLU A 209 -7.71 -2.91 -13.96
N CYS A 210 -8.07 -1.62 -13.99
CA CYS A 210 -9.38 -1.14 -13.57
C CYS A 210 -10.52 -1.79 -14.36
N ILE A 211 -10.36 -1.93 -15.69
CA ILE A 211 -11.36 -2.57 -16.55
C ILE A 211 -11.49 -4.07 -16.23
N ARG A 212 -10.39 -4.79 -15.98
CA ARG A 212 -10.44 -6.21 -15.59
C ARG A 212 -11.14 -6.43 -14.26
N ALA A 213 -11.00 -5.51 -13.32
CA ALA A 213 -11.58 -5.58 -11.99
C ALA A 213 -13.11 -5.33 -11.95
N ILE A 214 -13.73 -4.81 -13.03
CA ILE A 214 -15.15 -4.42 -13.09
C ILE A 214 -16.05 -5.54 -12.53
N SER A 215 -15.93 -6.76 -13.04
CA SER A 215 -16.84 -7.86 -12.69
C SER A 215 -16.85 -8.18 -11.20
N PHE A 216 -15.69 -8.17 -10.57
CA PHE A 216 -15.57 -8.39 -9.13
C PHE A 216 -16.22 -7.26 -8.34
N PHE A 217 -15.90 -6.00 -8.65
CA PHE A 217 -16.42 -4.87 -7.90
C PHE A 217 -17.90 -4.58 -8.17
N GLU A 218 -18.42 -4.88 -9.35
CA GLU A 218 -19.88 -4.85 -9.61
C GLU A 218 -20.63 -5.86 -8.73
N THR A 219 -20.08 -7.07 -8.60
CA THR A 219 -20.64 -8.09 -7.71
C THR A 219 -20.55 -7.65 -6.25
N SER A 220 -19.39 -7.14 -5.83
CA SER A 220 -19.15 -6.64 -4.48
C SER A 220 -20.07 -5.47 -4.11
N ALA A 221 -20.30 -4.52 -5.02
CA ALA A 221 -21.19 -3.38 -4.82
C ALA A 221 -22.67 -3.77 -4.63
N MET A 222 -23.05 -4.97 -5.05
CA MET A 222 -24.42 -5.51 -4.93
C MET A 222 -24.56 -6.56 -3.84
N ASP A 223 -23.47 -6.97 -3.19
CA ASP A 223 -23.46 -7.97 -2.12
C ASP A 223 -23.93 -7.35 -0.80
N ALA A 224 -25.15 -7.68 -0.36
CA ALA A 224 -25.73 -7.19 0.88
C ALA A 224 -25.00 -7.67 2.16
N SER A 225 -24.09 -8.64 2.06
CA SER A 225 -23.27 -9.10 3.19
C SER A 225 -22.00 -8.29 3.41
N ARG A 226 -21.69 -7.34 2.51
CA ARG A 226 -20.58 -6.39 2.67
C ARG A 226 -21.02 -5.16 3.45
N SER A 227 -20.08 -4.54 4.15
CA SER A 227 -20.30 -3.28 4.87
C SER A 227 -20.58 -2.12 3.91
N LEU A 228 -21.09 -1.01 4.46
CA LEU A 228 -21.29 0.22 3.68
C LEU A 228 -20.00 0.74 3.07
N ASP A 229 -18.88 0.66 3.82
CA ASP A 229 -17.56 1.08 3.34
C ASP A 229 -17.14 0.27 2.12
N GLU A 230 -17.17 -1.08 2.22
CA GLU A 230 -16.85 -1.98 1.10
C GLU A 230 -17.75 -1.74 -0.12
N MET A 231 -19.02 -1.43 0.10
CA MET A 231 -19.95 -1.08 -0.99
C MET A 231 -19.55 0.24 -1.65
N LYS A 232 -19.17 1.28 -0.87
CA LYS A 232 -18.69 2.55 -1.40
C LYS A 232 -17.40 2.38 -2.21
N GLU A 233 -16.42 1.65 -1.68
CA GLU A 233 -15.16 1.30 -2.36
C GLU A 233 -15.44 0.59 -3.70
N ALA A 234 -16.30 -0.43 -3.66
CA ALA A 234 -16.67 -1.19 -4.85
C ALA A 234 -17.36 -0.33 -5.90
N CYS A 235 -18.23 0.60 -5.49
CA CYS A 235 -18.87 1.55 -6.41
C CYS A 235 -17.84 2.46 -7.10
N CYS A 236 -16.80 2.91 -6.38
CA CYS A 236 -15.74 3.74 -6.96
C CYS A 236 -15.01 3.00 -8.09
N VAL A 237 -14.53 1.78 -7.82
CA VAL A 237 -13.81 0.99 -8.84
C VAL A 237 -14.72 0.60 -10.01
N ALA A 238 -15.96 0.15 -9.72
CA ALA A 238 -16.91 -0.21 -10.77
C ALA A 238 -17.28 1.00 -11.64
N ALA A 239 -17.47 2.18 -11.06
CA ALA A 239 -17.72 3.41 -11.81
C ALA A 239 -16.52 3.76 -12.70
N ARG A 240 -15.31 3.88 -12.14
CA ARG A 240 -14.09 4.19 -12.91
C ARG A 240 -13.88 3.22 -14.07
N GLY A 241 -13.91 1.90 -13.80
CA GLY A 241 -13.73 0.89 -14.82
C GLY A 241 -14.77 0.97 -15.94
N ASN A 242 -16.06 1.20 -15.61
CA ASN A 242 -17.11 1.34 -16.60
C ASN A 242 -16.99 2.65 -17.42
N ARG A 243 -16.54 3.78 -16.83
CA ARG A 243 -16.24 5.01 -17.57
C ARG A 243 -15.12 4.75 -18.58
N LEU A 244 -14.00 4.20 -18.13
CA LEU A 244 -12.85 3.86 -18.99
C LEU A 244 -13.22 2.91 -20.12
N LYS A 245 -14.13 1.97 -19.87
CA LYS A 245 -14.66 1.04 -20.88
C LYS A 245 -15.68 1.68 -21.82
N GLY A 246 -16.18 2.88 -21.54
CA GLY A 246 -17.25 3.54 -22.29
C GLY A 246 -18.66 2.98 -22.02
N ASN A 247 -18.85 2.20 -20.95
CA ASN A 247 -20.16 1.70 -20.53
C ASN A 247 -20.87 2.72 -19.61
N ILE A 248 -21.36 3.79 -20.22
CA ILE A 248 -21.93 4.94 -19.52
C ILE A 248 -23.15 4.60 -18.62
N PRO A 249 -24.09 3.72 -19.05
CA PRO A 249 -25.18 3.33 -18.16
C PRO A 249 -24.72 2.66 -16.86
N ALA A 250 -23.71 1.77 -16.94
CA ALA A 250 -23.16 1.12 -15.76
C ALA A 250 -22.32 2.10 -14.91
N PHE A 251 -21.56 3.00 -15.55
CA PHE A 251 -20.86 4.08 -14.84
C PHE A 251 -21.83 4.86 -13.94
N PHE A 252 -22.90 5.42 -14.48
CA PHE A 252 -23.86 6.16 -13.68
C PHE A 252 -24.60 5.31 -12.65
N LYS A 253 -24.88 4.04 -12.94
CA LYS A 253 -25.48 3.13 -11.95
C LYS A 253 -24.66 3.08 -10.65
N TYR A 254 -23.35 2.90 -10.75
CA TYR A 254 -22.48 2.78 -9.58
C TYR A 254 -22.11 4.13 -8.99
N ALA A 255 -21.90 5.15 -9.82
CA ALA A 255 -21.68 6.51 -9.34
C ALA A 255 -22.86 7.03 -8.51
N LEU A 256 -24.09 6.94 -9.02
CA LEU A 256 -25.28 7.39 -8.30
C LEU A 256 -25.60 6.53 -7.07
N LYS A 257 -25.27 5.22 -7.08
CA LYS A 257 -25.40 4.38 -5.89
C LYS A 257 -24.47 4.86 -4.76
N ASN A 258 -23.24 5.27 -5.08
CA ASN A 258 -22.31 5.83 -4.11
C ASN A 258 -22.80 7.21 -3.62
N VAL A 259 -23.20 8.11 -4.52
CA VAL A 259 -23.73 9.44 -4.17
C VAL A 259 -24.93 9.33 -3.23
N ALA A 260 -25.83 8.39 -3.47
CA ALA A 260 -27.01 8.16 -2.62
C ALA A 260 -26.65 7.64 -1.21
N ALA A 261 -25.46 7.07 -1.05
CA ALA A 261 -24.92 6.56 0.21
C ALA A 261 -23.88 7.52 0.83
N GLU A 262 -23.96 8.81 0.59
CA GLU A 262 -22.98 9.84 0.95
C GLU A 262 -21.73 9.77 0.05
N ALA A 263 -21.65 10.69 -0.92
CA ALA A 263 -20.58 10.77 -1.91
C ALA A 263 -19.20 10.86 -1.27
N ASN A 264 -18.18 10.32 -1.96
CA ASN A 264 -16.78 10.50 -1.64
C ASN A 264 -16.02 11.20 -2.78
N ALA A 265 -14.79 11.63 -2.50
CA ALA A 265 -14.00 12.41 -3.43
C ALA A 265 -13.71 11.65 -4.73
N GLU A 266 -13.47 10.33 -4.65
CA GLU A 266 -13.19 9.50 -5.82
C GLU A 266 -14.36 9.49 -6.80
N ILE A 267 -15.60 9.33 -6.30
CA ILE A 267 -16.78 9.34 -7.15
C ILE A 267 -17.03 10.73 -7.76
N CYS A 268 -16.86 11.79 -6.98
CA CYS A 268 -16.96 13.15 -7.49
C CYS A 268 -15.91 13.42 -8.58
N TYR A 269 -14.68 12.93 -8.38
CA TYR A 269 -13.63 13.04 -9.37
C TYR A 269 -13.95 12.27 -10.66
N GLU A 270 -14.49 11.05 -10.58
CA GLU A 270 -14.90 10.26 -11.73
C GLU A 270 -16.07 10.90 -12.51
N LEU A 271 -17.03 11.52 -11.79
CA LEU A 271 -18.12 12.27 -12.42
C LEU A 271 -17.58 13.52 -13.14
N GLY A 272 -16.70 14.30 -12.49
CA GLY A 272 -16.03 15.44 -13.11
C GLY A 272 -15.23 15.03 -14.35
N SER A 273 -14.51 13.92 -14.28
CA SER A 273 -13.76 13.37 -15.42
C SER A 273 -14.66 13.02 -16.59
N TYR A 274 -15.81 12.39 -16.34
CA TYR A 274 -16.79 12.10 -17.38
C TYR A 274 -17.32 13.37 -18.06
N TYR A 275 -17.72 14.38 -17.29
CA TYR A 275 -18.23 15.63 -17.85
C TYR A 275 -17.14 16.40 -18.62
N MET A 276 -15.91 16.36 -18.15
CA MET A 276 -14.77 16.92 -18.88
C MET A 276 -14.51 16.20 -20.22
N GLU A 277 -14.62 14.86 -20.27
CA GLU A 277 -14.49 14.06 -21.50
C GLU A 277 -15.54 14.43 -22.56
N ILE A 278 -16.78 14.70 -22.15
CA ILE A 278 -17.86 15.15 -23.05
C ILE A 278 -17.88 16.67 -23.27
N LYS A 279 -16.88 17.39 -22.73
CA LYS A 279 -16.69 18.85 -22.85
C LYS A 279 -17.77 19.69 -22.18
N ASP A 280 -18.48 19.16 -21.22
CA ASP A 280 -19.36 19.90 -20.32
C ASP A 280 -18.52 20.40 -19.13
N TYR A 281 -17.72 21.43 -19.41
CA TYR A 281 -16.72 21.93 -18.44
C TYR A 281 -17.37 22.60 -17.22
N GLU A 282 -18.56 23.21 -17.38
CA GLU A 282 -19.26 23.83 -16.26
C GLU A 282 -19.70 22.77 -15.23
N GLU A 283 -20.29 21.68 -15.70
CA GLU A 283 -20.68 20.57 -14.83
C GLU A 283 -19.45 19.82 -14.27
N ALA A 284 -18.40 19.65 -15.07
CA ALA A 284 -17.14 19.05 -14.61
C ALA A 284 -16.52 19.83 -13.43
N ILE A 285 -16.51 21.18 -13.50
CA ILE A 285 -15.99 22.04 -12.44
C ILE A 285 -16.77 21.83 -11.13
N LEU A 286 -18.10 21.70 -11.19
CA LEU A 286 -18.93 21.48 -9.99
C LEU A 286 -18.55 20.15 -9.30
N TRP A 287 -18.36 19.08 -10.08
CA TRP A 287 -18.00 17.79 -9.53
C TRP A 287 -16.57 17.76 -8.98
N PHE A 288 -15.61 18.39 -9.68
CA PHE A 288 -14.25 18.54 -9.16
C PHE A 288 -14.18 19.40 -7.92
N TYR A 289 -15.02 20.46 -7.83
CA TYR A 289 -15.14 21.26 -6.61
C TYR A 289 -15.66 20.41 -5.44
N ASN A 290 -16.70 19.61 -5.66
CA ASN A 290 -17.21 18.69 -4.64
C ASN A 290 -16.13 17.70 -4.19
N ALA A 291 -15.33 17.17 -5.12
CA ALA A 291 -14.21 16.29 -4.79
C ALA A 291 -13.17 16.99 -3.91
N ALA A 292 -12.80 18.24 -4.23
CA ALA A 292 -11.73 18.96 -3.55
C ALA A 292 -12.12 19.55 -2.18
N TYR A 293 -13.41 19.88 -1.96
CA TYR A 293 -13.82 20.70 -0.82
C TYR A 293 -15.01 20.18 -0.02
N GLU A 294 -15.87 19.33 -0.59
CA GLU A 294 -17.14 18.95 0.02
C GLU A 294 -17.21 17.46 0.41
N THR A 295 -16.21 16.66 0.02
CA THR A 295 -16.24 15.21 0.25
C THR A 295 -14.89 14.69 0.74
N GLU A 296 -14.92 13.55 1.45
CA GLU A 296 -13.71 12.87 1.97
C GLU A 296 -13.20 11.80 1.00
N CYS A 297 -11.89 11.58 1.01
CA CYS A 297 -11.26 10.46 0.28
C CYS A 297 -11.38 9.17 1.08
N ILE A 298 -11.70 8.07 0.41
CA ILE A 298 -11.72 6.73 1.01
C ILE A 298 -10.65 5.80 0.42
N LEU A 299 -10.17 6.08 -0.80
CA LEU A 299 -9.18 5.26 -1.51
C LEU A 299 -7.90 6.03 -1.82
N ASN A 300 -7.99 7.21 -2.42
CA ASN A 300 -6.83 7.98 -2.88
C ASN A 300 -6.96 9.46 -2.48
N ILE A 301 -6.09 9.89 -1.56
CA ILE A 301 -6.07 11.25 -1.05
C ILE A 301 -5.94 12.32 -2.16
N HIS A 302 -5.32 11.98 -3.27
CA HIS A 302 -5.15 12.91 -4.39
C HIS A 302 -6.47 13.21 -5.11
N CYS A 303 -7.50 12.33 -4.99
CA CYS A 303 -8.83 12.58 -5.55
C CYS A 303 -9.59 13.71 -4.82
N GLY A 304 -9.27 14.01 -3.57
CA GLY A 304 -9.76 15.18 -2.82
C GLY A 304 -8.74 16.31 -2.71
N GLY A 305 -7.56 16.14 -3.29
CA GLY A 305 -6.43 17.06 -3.19
C GLY A 305 -6.05 17.71 -4.52
N LYS A 306 -4.86 17.37 -4.99
CA LYS A 306 -4.24 17.96 -6.18
C LYS A 306 -4.99 17.67 -7.48
N LEU A 307 -5.48 16.44 -7.68
CA LEU A 307 -6.05 16.01 -8.95
C LEU A 307 -7.28 16.84 -9.38
N PRO A 308 -8.32 17.03 -8.55
CA PRO A 308 -9.47 17.84 -8.94
C PRO A 308 -9.12 19.31 -9.17
N LEU A 309 -8.15 19.89 -8.44
CA LEU A 309 -7.72 21.26 -8.65
C LEU A 309 -7.05 21.45 -10.01
N LEU A 310 -6.18 20.51 -10.43
CA LEU A 310 -5.58 20.53 -11.77
C LEU A 310 -6.64 20.35 -12.86
N ALA A 311 -7.62 19.46 -12.65
CA ALA A 311 -8.70 19.25 -13.59
C ALA A 311 -9.61 20.49 -13.72
N MET A 312 -9.91 21.18 -12.61
CA MET A 312 -10.62 22.48 -12.64
C MET A 312 -9.83 23.52 -13.41
N ALA A 313 -8.50 23.62 -13.19
CA ALA A 313 -7.66 24.54 -13.93
C ALA A 313 -7.76 24.30 -15.45
N GLN A 314 -7.69 23.03 -15.87
CA GLN A 314 -7.87 22.66 -17.27
C GLN A 314 -9.26 23.03 -17.81
N CYS A 315 -10.33 22.76 -17.05
CA CYS A 315 -11.69 23.13 -17.46
C CYS A 315 -11.84 24.66 -17.61
N TYR A 316 -11.27 25.46 -16.70
CA TYR A 316 -11.30 26.93 -16.83
C TYR A 316 -10.50 27.45 -18.03
N GLU A 317 -9.36 26.82 -18.36
CA GLU A 317 -8.58 27.13 -19.56
C GLU A 317 -9.40 26.85 -20.83
N GLU A 318 -10.08 25.72 -20.93
CA GLU A 318 -10.96 25.38 -22.04
C GLU A 318 -12.18 26.33 -22.15
N CYS A 319 -12.64 26.89 -21.03
CA CYS A 319 -13.66 27.95 -21.00
C CYS A 319 -13.11 29.35 -21.29
N GLY A 320 -11.81 29.51 -21.54
CA GLY A 320 -11.15 30.80 -21.80
C GLY A 320 -10.97 31.70 -20.57
N ASN A 321 -10.98 31.11 -19.37
CA ASN A 321 -10.78 31.84 -18.12
C ASN A 321 -9.38 31.56 -17.53
N GLU A 322 -8.38 32.20 -18.12
CA GLU A 322 -6.96 32.05 -17.74
C GLU A 322 -6.69 32.42 -16.27
N GLU A 323 -7.39 33.42 -15.73
CA GLU A 323 -7.19 33.89 -14.35
C GLU A 323 -7.55 32.78 -13.33
N LEU A 324 -8.72 32.15 -13.51
CA LEU A 324 -9.12 31.04 -12.66
C LEU A 324 -8.28 29.79 -12.91
N ALA A 325 -7.87 29.53 -14.14
CA ALA A 325 -6.98 28.41 -14.45
C ALA A 325 -5.67 28.51 -13.68
N GLU A 326 -5.02 29.68 -13.69
CA GLU A 326 -3.78 29.88 -12.96
C GLU A 326 -3.96 29.78 -11.44
N LYS A 327 -5.01 30.40 -10.90
CA LYS A 327 -5.36 30.28 -9.47
C LYS A 327 -5.47 28.83 -9.01
N TYR A 328 -6.14 27.96 -9.78
CA TYR A 328 -6.31 26.56 -9.39
C TYR A 328 -5.02 25.74 -9.58
N ARG A 329 -4.11 26.10 -10.49
CA ARG A 329 -2.76 25.53 -10.58
C ARG A 329 -1.93 25.87 -9.33
N GLU A 330 -1.98 27.12 -8.87
CA GLU A 330 -1.29 27.56 -7.64
C GLU A 330 -1.82 26.77 -6.43
N LEU A 331 -3.14 26.66 -6.26
CA LEU A 331 -3.75 25.90 -5.17
C LEU A 331 -3.38 24.41 -5.20
N ALA A 332 -3.25 23.84 -6.39
CA ALA A 332 -2.82 22.45 -6.54
C ALA A 332 -1.36 22.25 -6.09
N ALA A 333 -0.48 23.22 -6.41
CA ALA A 333 0.92 23.20 -5.98
C ALA A 333 1.09 23.38 -4.46
N GLU A 334 0.24 24.21 -3.83
CA GLU A 334 0.23 24.38 -2.37
C GLU A 334 -0.18 23.08 -1.64
N ARG A 335 -1.18 22.36 -2.17
CA ARG A 335 -1.62 21.08 -1.58
C ARG A 335 -0.64 19.92 -1.77
N GLU A 336 0.30 20.02 -2.68
CA GLU A 336 1.37 19.03 -2.84
C GLU A 336 2.47 19.15 -1.77
N GLN A 337 2.56 20.32 -1.10
CA GLN A 337 3.56 20.59 -0.06
C GLN A 337 3.06 20.30 1.36
N GLN A 338 1.79 20.01 1.53
CA GLN A 338 1.15 19.65 2.80
C GLN A 338 1.00 18.12 2.94
#